data_04b3c87e4dd256a7c431997988bf801d
#
_entry.id   04b3c87e4dd256a7c431997988bf801d
#
_cell.length_a   1.000
_cell.length_b   1.000
_cell.length_c   1.000
_cell.angle_alpha   90.00
_cell.angle_beta   90.00
_cell.angle_gamma   90.00
#
_symmetry.space_group_name_H-M   'P 1'
#
loop_
_entity.id
_entity.type
_entity.pdbx_description
1 polymer ?
#
loop_
_entity_poly.entity_id
_entity_poly.type
_entity_poly.pdbx_seq_one_letter_code
_entity_poly.pdbx_strand_id
1 'polypeptide(L)'
;MKIKYYLFAAVLLTTLHSCVVLSPKKYKALVADRDSLQNRTVNLEAEVASLQADTARLDRELADAKSNYATLNDSYNALNSNFSASSSKVSQLSSDLEKREARLKEVEDILHKQDAATNALKDKLQQALLGFQQSGLTVDVRNGKVYVSLTDKLLFPSGSITIDDHGKMALQQLAAVLNKQPDINIAVEGNTDDKKVINLGQIKDNWDLSVMRATSVVRYLTETEKVDPHRLTATGKSEYQPVDSSGTPEALAKNRRIEIVLTPKLDELYNLITK
;
A
#
# COMPACT_ATOMS: atom_id res chain seq x y z
N MET A 1 52.73 -105.98 -63.16
CA MET A 1 51.51 -105.60 -62.38
C MET A 1 51.64 -105.77 -60.88
N LYS A 2 52.62 -106.42 -60.34
CA LYS A 2 52.79 -106.71 -58.88
C LYS A 2 53.43 -105.55 -58.07
N ILE A 3 54.19 -104.59 -58.67
CA ILE A 3 54.90 -103.54 -57.98
C ILE A 3 53.95 -102.38 -57.48
N LYS A 4 52.86 -102.11 -58.18
CA LYS A 4 51.89 -101.10 -57.77
C LYS A 4 51.14 -101.48 -56.48
N TYR A 5 50.94 -102.73 -56.21
CA TYR A 5 50.24 -103.14 -54.97
C TYR A 5 51.14 -103.01 -53.72
N TYR A 6 52.45 -103.20 -53.88
CA TYR A 6 53.38 -103.06 -52.74
C TYR A 6 53.58 -101.59 -52.36
N LEU A 7 53.54 -100.70 -53.36
CA LEU A 7 53.61 -99.24 -53.08
C LEU A 7 52.32 -98.67 -52.37
N PHE A 8 51.16 -99.21 -52.75
CA PHE A 8 49.90 -98.86 -52.08
C PHE A 8 49.77 -99.41 -50.69
N ALA A 9 50.29 -100.64 -50.46
CA ALA A 9 50.33 -101.23 -49.11
C ALA A 9 51.37 -100.57 -48.20
N ALA A 10 52.49 -100.05 -48.73
CA ALA A 10 53.50 -99.33 -47.97
C ALA A 10 52.95 -97.90 -47.53
N VAL A 11 52.21 -97.25 -48.42
CA VAL A 11 51.60 -95.95 -48.07
C VAL A 11 50.46 -96.12 -47.09
N LEU A 12 49.70 -97.21 -47.15
CA LEU A 12 48.61 -97.49 -46.19
C LEU A 12 49.15 -97.83 -44.79
N LEU A 13 50.39 -98.44 -44.71
CA LEU A 13 51.01 -98.81 -43.43
C LEU A 13 51.59 -97.54 -42.74
N THR A 14 51.94 -96.48 -43.43
CA THR A 14 52.53 -95.27 -42.81
C THR A 14 51.48 -94.33 -42.24
N THR A 15 50.22 -94.47 -42.64
CA THR A 15 49.14 -93.63 -42.12
C THR A 15 48.54 -94.12 -40.77
N LEU A 16 48.94 -95.28 -40.32
CA LEU A 16 48.41 -95.88 -39.08
C LEU A 16 49.27 -95.64 -37.81
N HIS A 17 50.30 -94.81 -37.86
CA HIS A 17 51.26 -94.65 -36.73
C HIS A 17 51.05 -93.31 -36.00
N SER A 18 49.86 -92.67 -36.05
CA SER A 18 49.63 -91.49 -35.29
C SER A 18 48.77 -91.69 -34.03
N CYS A 19 48.73 -92.86 -33.47
CA CYS A 19 48.13 -93.05 -32.14
C CYS A 19 49.26 -93.01 -31.09
N VAL A 20 49.36 -91.90 -30.39
CA VAL A 20 50.21 -91.82 -29.18
C VAL A 20 49.61 -92.75 -28.14
N VAL A 21 50.17 -93.95 -27.98
CA VAL A 21 49.78 -94.91 -26.91
C VAL A 21 50.36 -94.39 -25.57
N LEU A 22 49.57 -93.66 -24.83
CA LEU A 22 49.91 -93.23 -23.46
C LEU A 22 49.82 -94.43 -22.53
N SER A 23 50.80 -94.56 -21.60
CA SER A 23 50.64 -95.50 -20.52
C SER A 23 49.40 -95.20 -19.66
N PRO A 24 48.70 -96.20 -19.13
CA PRO A 24 47.47 -95.99 -18.35
C PRO A 24 47.60 -94.95 -17.19
N LYS A 25 48.82 -94.90 -16.61
CA LYS A 25 49.15 -93.96 -15.54
C LYS A 25 49.21 -92.49 -16.04
N LYS A 26 49.86 -92.26 -17.21
CA LYS A 26 49.93 -90.93 -17.83
C LYS A 26 48.60 -90.53 -18.35
N TYR A 27 47.76 -91.37 -18.90
CA TYR A 27 46.41 -91.12 -19.35
C TYR A 27 45.50 -90.61 -18.18
N LYS A 28 45.53 -91.37 -17.02
CA LYS A 28 44.80 -90.98 -15.84
C LYS A 28 45.26 -89.63 -15.28
N ALA A 29 46.54 -89.32 -15.30
CA ALA A 29 47.04 -88.02 -14.87
C ALA A 29 46.56 -86.90 -15.78
N LEU A 30 46.63 -87.05 -17.12
CA LEU A 30 46.16 -86.08 -18.09
C LEU A 30 44.62 -85.81 -18.00
N VAL A 31 43.85 -86.92 -17.74
CA VAL A 31 42.41 -86.76 -17.50
C VAL A 31 42.15 -85.98 -16.20
N ALA A 32 42.86 -86.28 -15.11
CA ALA A 32 42.75 -85.55 -13.86
C ALA A 32 43.15 -84.09 -14.02
N ASP A 33 44.21 -83.75 -14.75
CA ASP A 33 44.65 -82.41 -15.06
C ASP A 33 43.59 -81.67 -15.93
N ARG A 34 43.07 -82.38 -16.96
CA ARG A 34 41.96 -81.81 -17.78
C ARG A 34 40.76 -81.50 -16.94
N ASP A 35 40.32 -82.40 -16.05
CA ASP A 35 39.14 -82.21 -15.20
C ASP A 35 39.37 -81.11 -14.18
N SER A 36 40.58 -80.99 -13.62
CA SER A 36 41.00 -79.91 -12.74
C SER A 36 40.99 -78.56 -13.47
N LEU A 37 41.54 -78.47 -14.68
CA LEU A 37 41.54 -77.27 -15.50
C LEU A 37 40.10 -76.85 -15.91
N GLN A 38 39.33 -77.88 -16.28
CA GLN A 38 37.90 -77.61 -16.66
C GLN A 38 37.10 -77.03 -15.48
N ASN A 39 37.26 -77.64 -14.26
CA ASN A 39 36.63 -77.10 -13.06
C ASN A 39 37.12 -75.66 -12.75
N ARG A 40 38.41 -75.41 -12.91
CA ARG A 40 38.97 -74.06 -12.72
C ARG A 40 38.42 -73.06 -13.77
N THR A 41 38.28 -73.51 -15.02
CA THR A 41 37.65 -72.63 -16.08
C THR A 41 36.22 -72.31 -15.74
N VAL A 42 35.40 -73.30 -15.34
CA VAL A 42 34.01 -73.09 -14.95
C VAL A 42 33.89 -72.08 -13.75
N ASN A 43 34.79 -72.25 -12.74
CA ASN A 43 34.82 -71.35 -11.59
C ASN A 43 35.19 -69.90 -11.99
N LEU A 44 36.21 -69.75 -12.86
CA LEU A 44 36.61 -68.42 -13.38
C LEU A 44 35.53 -67.77 -14.24
N GLU A 45 34.85 -68.58 -15.07
CA GLU A 45 33.69 -68.05 -15.86
C GLU A 45 32.59 -67.60 -14.95
N ALA A 46 32.26 -68.28 -13.85
CA ALA A 46 31.29 -67.90 -12.86
C ALA A 46 31.72 -66.59 -12.12
N GLU A 47 33.01 -66.49 -11.76
CA GLU A 47 33.57 -65.30 -11.13
C GLU A 47 33.55 -64.10 -12.07
N VAL A 48 33.92 -64.29 -13.34
CA VAL A 48 33.81 -63.22 -14.37
C VAL A 48 32.34 -62.75 -14.56
N ALA A 49 31.40 -63.67 -14.62
CA ALA A 49 29.97 -63.34 -14.73
C ALA A 49 29.48 -62.56 -13.51
N SER A 50 29.93 -62.97 -12.31
CA SER A 50 29.61 -62.22 -11.05
C SER A 50 30.19 -60.80 -11.08
N LEU A 51 31.48 -60.69 -11.43
CA LEU A 51 32.13 -59.36 -11.50
C LEU A 51 31.49 -58.42 -12.57
N GLN A 52 31.06 -58.98 -13.71
CA GLN A 52 30.34 -58.24 -14.72
C GLN A 52 28.99 -57.78 -14.21
N ALA A 53 28.25 -58.58 -13.47
CA ALA A 53 26.98 -58.19 -12.86
C ALA A 53 27.17 -57.09 -11.79
N ASP A 54 28.20 -57.20 -10.95
CA ASP A 54 28.55 -56.17 -9.97
C ASP A 54 28.97 -54.87 -10.64
N THR A 55 29.76 -54.93 -11.70
CA THR A 55 30.13 -53.71 -12.47
C THR A 55 28.89 -53.01 -13.04
N ALA A 56 27.99 -53.78 -13.66
CA ALA A 56 26.75 -53.24 -14.20
C ALA A 56 25.82 -52.67 -13.12
N ARG A 57 25.82 -53.22 -11.89
CA ARG A 57 25.08 -52.67 -10.74
C ARG A 57 25.70 -51.37 -10.28
N LEU A 58 27.02 -51.34 -10.07
CA LEU A 58 27.74 -50.13 -9.64
C LEU A 58 27.62 -49.00 -10.64
N ASP A 59 27.65 -49.29 -11.95
CA ASP A 59 27.44 -48.28 -12.98
C ASP A 59 26.05 -47.63 -12.91
N ARG A 60 25.00 -48.43 -12.61
CA ARG A 60 23.65 -47.90 -12.39
C ARG A 60 23.59 -47.03 -11.12
N GLU A 61 24.12 -47.53 -10.00
CA GLU A 61 24.16 -46.77 -8.75
C GLU A 61 24.93 -45.45 -8.91
N LEU A 62 26.02 -45.46 -9.67
CA LEU A 62 26.78 -44.24 -9.98
C LEU A 62 25.99 -43.25 -10.85
N ALA A 63 25.25 -43.76 -11.86
CA ALA A 63 24.39 -42.92 -12.70
C ALA A 63 23.27 -42.29 -11.89
N ASP A 64 22.62 -43.08 -11.03
CA ASP A 64 21.55 -42.56 -10.13
C ASP A 64 22.10 -41.54 -9.13
N ALA A 65 23.26 -41.80 -8.54
CA ALA A 65 23.91 -40.86 -7.61
C ALA A 65 24.26 -39.53 -8.31
N LYS A 66 24.80 -39.61 -9.53
CA LYS A 66 25.10 -38.40 -10.34
C LYS A 66 23.83 -37.61 -10.67
N SER A 67 22.74 -38.28 -11.04
CA SER A 67 21.44 -37.63 -11.32
C SER A 67 20.87 -36.94 -10.08
N ASN A 68 20.89 -37.63 -8.93
CA ASN A 68 20.45 -37.08 -7.65
C ASN A 68 21.30 -35.89 -7.24
N TYR A 69 22.60 -35.94 -7.42
CA TYR A 69 23.50 -34.82 -7.13
C TYR A 69 23.18 -33.59 -8.01
N ALA A 70 22.95 -33.79 -9.32
CA ALA A 70 22.60 -32.74 -10.22
C ALA A 70 21.28 -32.04 -9.79
N THR A 71 20.24 -32.84 -9.50
CA THR A 71 18.94 -32.33 -9.01
C THR A 71 19.07 -31.58 -7.69
N LEU A 72 19.87 -32.10 -6.77
CA LEU A 72 20.10 -31.44 -5.48
C LEU A 72 20.86 -30.11 -5.65
N ASN A 73 21.86 -30.09 -6.54
CA ASN A 73 22.64 -28.89 -6.85
C ASN A 73 21.76 -27.81 -7.48
N ASP A 74 20.86 -28.16 -8.41
CA ASP A 74 19.92 -27.23 -9.03
C ASP A 74 18.94 -26.66 -8.00
N SER A 75 18.43 -27.54 -7.11
CA SER A 75 17.55 -27.12 -6.01
C SER A 75 18.26 -26.17 -5.03
N TYR A 76 19.51 -26.45 -4.71
CA TYR A 76 20.33 -25.56 -3.87
C TYR A 76 20.55 -24.21 -4.52
N ASN A 77 20.88 -24.17 -5.81
CA ASN A 77 21.08 -22.90 -6.55
C ASN A 77 19.79 -22.08 -6.62
N ALA A 78 18.65 -22.72 -6.86
CA ALA A 78 17.35 -22.08 -6.86
C ALA A 78 16.99 -21.51 -5.48
N LEU A 79 17.21 -22.28 -4.41
CA LEU A 79 16.98 -21.83 -3.04
C LEU A 79 17.87 -20.65 -2.67
N ASN A 80 19.15 -20.70 -3.01
CA ASN A 80 20.11 -19.61 -2.74
C ASN A 80 19.73 -18.32 -3.48
N SER A 81 19.29 -18.45 -4.74
CA SER A 81 18.78 -17.31 -5.52
C SER A 81 17.52 -16.69 -4.88
N ASN A 82 16.55 -17.53 -4.49
CA ASN A 82 15.34 -17.10 -3.81
C ASN A 82 15.63 -16.45 -2.46
N PHE A 83 16.57 -16.98 -1.69
CA PHE A 83 17.01 -16.40 -0.43
C PHE A 83 17.61 -15.01 -0.63
N SER A 84 18.50 -14.85 -1.61
CA SER A 84 19.13 -13.56 -1.94
C SER A 84 18.08 -12.51 -2.38
N ALA A 85 17.14 -12.91 -3.23
CA ALA A 85 16.04 -12.04 -3.68
C ALA A 85 15.13 -11.63 -2.50
N SER A 86 14.78 -12.59 -1.64
CA SER A 86 13.96 -12.32 -0.44
C SER A 86 14.68 -11.41 0.55
N SER A 87 15.97 -11.62 0.78
CA SER A 87 16.79 -10.77 1.65
C SER A 87 16.86 -9.32 1.14
N SER A 88 17.07 -9.15 -0.17
CA SER A 88 17.05 -7.82 -0.81
C SER A 88 15.69 -7.15 -0.66
N LYS A 89 14.60 -7.90 -0.83
CA LYS A 89 13.24 -7.38 -0.67
C LYS A 89 12.93 -6.98 0.77
N VAL A 90 13.36 -7.77 1.75
CA VAL A 90 13.23 -7.42 3.18
C VAL A 90 13.97 -6.13 3.49
N SER A 91 15.21 -5.97 3.01
CA SER A 91 15.99 -4.74 3.20
C SER A 91 15.30 -3.52 2.58
N GLN A 92 14.76 -3.66 1.37
CA GLN A 92 14.01 -2.60 0.69
C GLN A 92 12.74 -2.22 1.46
N LEU A 93 11.95 -3.22 1.91
CA LEU A 93 10.74 -3.00 2.69
C LEU A 93 11.02 -2.32 4.03
N SER A 94 12.13 -2.69 4.70
CA SER A 94 12.56 -2.05 5.95
C SER A 94 12.87 -0.57 5.72
N SER A 95 13.63 -0.24 4.66
CA SER A 95 13.92 1.16 4.31
C SER A 95 12.66 1.96 3.95
N ASP A 96 11.73 1.34 3.22
CA ASP A 96 10.47 1.99 2.86
C ASP A 96 9.56 2.20 4.09
N LEU A 97 9.59 1.27 5.06
CA LEU A 97 8.88 1.41 6.32
C LEU A 97 9.42 2.60 7.14
N GLU A 98 10.74 2.69 7.31
CA GLU A 98 11.37 3.81 8.01
C GLU A 98 11.01 5.17 7.41
N LYS A 99 11.01 5.26 6.06
CA LYS A 99 10.60 6.49 5.37
C LYS A 99 9.13 6.84 5.62
N ARG A 100 8.26 5.83 5.63
CA ARG A 100 6.83 6.03 5.90
C ARG A 100 6.57 6.43 7.33
N GLU A 101 7.28 5.84 8.30
CA GLU A 101 7.19 6.22 9.71
C GLU A 101 7.66 7.66 9.95
N ALA A 102 8.78 8.06 9.34
CA ALA A 102 9.26 9.44 9.41
C ALA A 102 8.23 10.43 8.83
N ARG A 103 7.61 10.08 7.69
CA ARG A 103 6.59 10.90 7.06
C ARG A 103 5.29 10.98 7.88
N LEU A 104 4.87 9.87 8.49
CA LEU A 104 3.73 9.85 9.41
C LEU A 104 3.94 10.81 10.58
N LYS A 105 5.10 10.74 11.21
CA LYS A 105 5.46 11.63 12.31
C LYS A 105 5.44 13.12 11.91
N GLU A 106 5.94 13.43 10.71
CA GLU A 106 5.89 14.81 10.18
C GLU A 106 4.45 15.29 9.97
N VAL A 107 3.56 14.42 9.46
CA VAL A 107 2.12 14.73 9.31
C VAL A 107 1.46 14.93 10.67
N GLU A 108 1.74 14.09 11.66
CA GLU A 108 1.22 14.22 13.02
C GLU A 108 1.65 15.55 13.66
N ASP A 109 2.92 15.92 13.52
CA ASP A 109 3.46 17.19 14.04
C ASP A 109 2.78 18.42 13.40
N ILE A 110 2.50 18.36 12.07
CA ILE A 110 1.77 19.43 11.38
C ILE A 110 0.33 19.51 11.88
N LEU A 111 -0.37 18.38 12.03
CA LEU A 111 -1.74 18.37 12.55
C LEU A 111 -1.82 18.91 13.97
N HIS A 112 -0.89 18.55 14.85
CA HIS A 112 -0.84 19.09 16.20
C HIS A 112 -0.61 20.61 16.24
N LYS A 113 0.28 21.12 15.38
CA LYS A 113 0.49 22.57 15.24
C LYS A 113 -0.76 23.27 14.75
N GLN A 114 -1.48 22.67 13.79
CA GLN A 114 -2.72 23.21 13.25
C GLN A 114 -3.84 23.24 14.30
N ASP A 115 -4.00 22.16 15.07
CA ASP A 115 -4.98 22.10 16.17
C ASP A 115 -4.69 23.16 17.24
N ALA A 116 -3.41 23.31 17.61
CA ALA A 116 -2.99 24.33 18.54
C ALA A 116 -3.28 25.75 18.01
N ALA A 117 -2.99 26.04 16.75
CA ALA A 117 -3.27 27.32 16.10
C ALA A 117 -4.78 27.58 16.02
N THR A 118 -5.59 26.58 15.71
CA THR A 118 -7.06 26.66 15.65
C THR A 118 -7.63 27.01 17.04
N ASN A 119 -7.17 26.33 18.09
CA ASN A 119 -7.62 26.61 19.45
C ASN A 119 -7.18 27.99 19.90
N ALA A 120 -5.94 28.40 19.64
CA ALA A 120 -5.47 29.74 19.96
C ALA A 120 -6.28 30.85 19.23
N LEU A 121 -6.66 30.60 17.97
CA LEU A 121 -7.53 31.50 17.23
C LEU A 121 -8.91 31.58 17.86
N LYS A 122 -9.54 30.44 18.22
CA LYS A 122 -10.80 30.40 18.94
C LYS A 122 -10.76 31.25 20.19
N ASP A 123 -9.73 31.06 21.04
CA ASP A 123 -9.60 31.78 22.29
C ASP A 123 -9.46 33.30 22.09
N LYS A 124 -8.66 33.73 21.12
CA LYS A 124 -8.56 35.15 20.74
C LYS A 124 -9.90 35.74 20.28
N LEU A 125 -10.65 35.00 19.48
CA LEU A 125 -11.96 35.41 18.98
C LEU A 125 -12.99 35.47 20.13
N GLN A 126 -13.01 34.46 21.00
CA GLN A 126 -13.88 34.46 22.17
C GLN A 126 -13.64 35.70 23.06
N GLN A 127 -12.36 36.04 23.31
CA GLN A 127 -12.01 37.24 24.07
C GLN A 127 -12.41 38.52 23.37
N ALA A 128 -12.12 38.66 22.07
CA ALA A 128 -12.45 39.87 21.30
C ALA A 128 -13.95 40.08 21.16
N LEU A 129 -14.75 39.01 21.12
CA LEU A 129 -16.19 39.04 20.88
C LEU A 129 -17.03 38.80 22.14
N LEU A 130 -16.42 38.84 23.33
CA LEU A 130 -17.08 38.53 24.61
C LEU A 130 -18.34 39.38 24.82
N GLY A 131 -18.31 40.68 24.45
CA GLY A 131 -19.44 41.58 24.58
C GLY A 131 -20.66 41.28 23.72
N PHE A 132 -20.54 40.40 22.72
CA PHE A 132 -21.62 40.08 21.79
C PHE A 132 -22.26 38.69 22.02
N GLN A 133 -21.77 37.91 22.97
CA GLN A 133 -22.30 36.58 23.26
C GLN A 133 -23.77 36.58 23.69
N GLN A 134 -24.18 37.54 24.52
CA GLN A 134 -25.56 37.70 24.93
C GLN A 134 -26.49 38.16 23.79
N SER A 135 -25.94 38.73 22.72
CA SER A 135 -26.65 39.17 21.53
C SER A 135 -26.77 38.08 20.46
N GLY A 136 -26.31 36.84 20.74
CA GLY A 136 -26.43 35.69 19.85
C GLY A 136 -25.21 35.42 18.97
N LEU A 137 -24.03 35.82 19.45
CA LEU A 137 -22.76 35.43 18.83
C LEU A 137 -22.15 34.25 19.59
N THR A 138 -21.73 33.19 18.86
CA THR A 138 -20.99 32.05 19.41
C THR A 138 -19.72 31.78 18.61
N VAL A 139 -18.70 31.20 19.29
CA VAL A 139 -17.44 30.81 18.66
C VAL A 139 -17.14 29.35 19.04
N ASP A 140 -17.15 28.47 18.05
CA ASP A 140 -16.95 27.03 18.22
C ASP A 140 -15.86 26.49 17.30
N VAL A 141 -15.27 25.34 17.65
CA VAL A 141 -14.37 24.59 16.77
C VAL A 141 -15.06 23.29 16.34
N ARG A 142 -15.13 23.08 15.05
CA ARG A 142 -15.68 21.87 14.43
C ARG A 142 -14.79 21.45 13.26
N ASN A 143 -14.31 20.20 13.27
CA ASN A 143 -13.50 19.62 12.19
C ASN A 143 -12.27 20.48 11.80
N GLY A 144 -11.51 20.96 12.80
CA GLY A 144 -10.30 21.76 12.58
C GLY A 144 -10.54 23.16 12.03
N LYS A 145 -11.80 23.66 12.04
CA LYS A 145 -12.18 25.00 11.62
C LYS A 145 -12.85 25.76 12.76
N VAL A 146 -12.63 27.07 12.81
CA VAL A 146 -13.32 27.93 13.77
C VAL A 146 -14.59 28.53 13.12
N TYR A 147 -15.71 28.34 13.77
CA TYR A 147 -17.00 28.88 13.36
C TYR A 147 -17.39 30.03 14.27
N VAL A 148 -17.54 31.21 13.70
CA VAL A 148 -18.11 32.35 14.37
C VAL A 148 -19.55 32.50 13.85
N SER A 149 -20.53 32.15 14.68
CA SER A 149 -21.94 32.16 14.35
C SER A 149 -22.59 33.44 14.91
N LEU A 150 -23.25 34.22 14.05
CA LEU A 150 -23.94 35.44 14.37
C LEU A 150 -25.42 35.30 13.98
N THR A 151 -26.29 35.42 14.93
CA THR A 151 -27.74 35.38 14.64
C THR A 151 -28.16 36.50 13.70
N ASP A 152 -29.20 36.24 12.91
CA ASP A 152 -29.82 37.23 12.02
C ASP A 152 -30.16 38.53 12.74
N LYS A 153 -30.77 38.41 13.94
CA LYS A 153 -31.17 39.55 14.77
C LYS A 153 -30.00 40.46 15.20
N LEU A 154 -28.78 39.91 15.30
CA LEU A 154 -27.57 40.67 15.62
C LEU A 154 -27.09 41.48 14.42
N LEU A 155 -27.24 40.93 13.20
CA LEU A 155 -26.63 41.49 12.00
C LEU A 155 -27.59 42.34 11.18
N PHE A 156 -28.89 41.98 11.11
CA PHE A 156 -29.82 42.54 10.17
C PHE A 156 -31.14 42.89 10.83
N PRO A 157 -31.75 44.03 10.45
CA PRO A 157 -33.17 44.26 10.71
C PRO A 157 -34.04 43.21 10.02
N SER A 158 -35.22 42.95 10.53
CA SER A 158 -36.12 41.93 9.98
C SER A 158 -36.38 42.15 8.48
N GLY A 159 -36.19 41.13 7.67
CA GLY A 159 -36.34 41.17 6.21
C GLY A 159 -35.29 41.99 5.45
N SER A 160 -34.22 42.42 6.11
CA SER A 160 -33.16 43.23 5.51
C SER A 160 -31.93 42.41 5.15
N ILE A 161 -31.19 42.92 4.16
CA ILE A 161 -29.82 42.50 3.81
C ILE A 161 -28.78 43.55 4.19
N THR A 162 -29.22 44.71 4.76
CA THR A 162 -28.36 45.80 5.20
C THR A 162 -27.96 45.56 6.64
N ILE A 163 -26.66 45.58 6.93
CA ILE A 163 -26.10 45.32 8.27
C ILE A 163 -26.41 46.52 9.16
N ASP A 164 -26.96 46.25 10.34
CA ASP A 164 -27.22 47.29 11.33
C ASP A 164 -25.95 47.70 12.11
N ASP A 165 -26.05 48.74 12.95
CA ASP A 165 -24.89 49.27 13.65
C ASP A 165 -24.32 48.31 14.71
N HIS A 166 -25.17 47.48 15.37
CA HIS A 166 -24.71 46.42 16.26
C HIS A 166 -23.94 45.33 15.53
N GLY A 167 -24.45 44.94 14.36
CA GLY A 167 -23.79 43.98 13.49
C GLY A 167 -22.45 44.52 12.98
N LYS A 168 -22.37 45.81 12.59
CA LYS A 168 -21.12 46.46 12.20
C LYS A 168 -20.07 46.43 13.30
N MET A 169 -20.47 46.74 14.55
CA MET A 169 -19.52 46.70 15.69
C MET A 169 -18.96 45.26 15.92
N ALA A 170 -19.81 44.23 15.86
CA ALA A 170 -19.38 42.86 15.99
C ALA A 170 -18.39 42.45 14.87
N LEU A 171 -18.70 42.78 13.62
CA LEU A 171 -17.85 42.52 12.46
C LEU A 171 -16.53 43.30 12.50
N GLN A 172 -16.52 44.53 13.02
CA GLN A 172 -15.31 45.32 13.21
C GLN A 172 -14.35 44.66 14.21
N GLN A 173 -14.86 44.17 15.36
CA GLN A 173 -14.03 43.45 16.32
C GLN A 173 -13.49 42.14 15.73
N LEU A 174 -14.31 41.42 14.99
CA LEU A 174 -13.89 40.22 14.26
C LEU A 174 -12.78 40.55 13.25
N ALA A 175 -12.97 41.57 12.42
CA ALA A 175 -12.01 41.99 11.41
C ALA A 175 -10.65 42.38 12.02
N ALA A 176 -10.66 43.07 13.20
CA ALA A 176 -9.44 43.40 13.91
C ALA A 176 -8.59 42.16 14.30
N VAL A 177 -9.25 41.06 14.61
CA VAL A 177 -8.53 39.76 14.84
C VAL A 177 -8.09 39.15 13.52
N LEU A 178 -8.95 39.13 12.49
CA LEU A 178 -8.67 38.50 11.20
C LEU A 178 -7.55 39.19 10.42
N ASN A 179 -7.41 40.51 10.56
CA ASN A 179 -6.32 41.27 9.95
C ASN A 179 -4.94 40.97 10.56
N LYS A 180 -4.91 40.44 11.78
CA LYS A 180 -3.68 39.97 12.46
C LYS A 180 -3.33 38.52 12.13
N GLN A 181 -4.16 37.84 11.37
CA GLN A 181 -4.01 36.41 11.02
C GLN A 181 -4.12 36.21 9.49
N PRO A 182 -3.09 36.57 8.70
CA PRO A 182 -3.15 36.56 7.23
C PRO A 182 -3.30 35.14 6.62
N ASP A 183 -2.91 34.11 7.35
CA ASP A 183 -2.87 32.73 6.87
C ASP A 183 -4.17 31.94 7.12
N ILE A 184 -5.31 32.67 7.21
CA ILE A 184 -6.63 32.10 7.42
C ILE A 184 -7.52 32.45 6.25
N ASN A 185 -8.15 31.43 5.64
CA ASN A 185 -9.21 31.59 4.66
C ASN A 185 -10.57 31.79 5.38
N ILE A 186 -11.42 32.63 4.85
CA ILE A 186 -12.66 33.07 5.47
C ILE A 186 -13.82 32.78 4.54
N ALA A 187 -14.70 31.85 4.91
CA ALA A 187 -15.94 31.64 4.21
C ALA A 187 -17.10 32.22 5.03
N VAL A 188 -17.88 33.10 4.44
CA VAL A 188 -19.10 33.67 5.03
C VAL A 188 -20.29 32.89 4.49
N GLU A 189 -20.98 32.17 5.35
CA GLU A 189 -22.08 31.27 5.01
C GLU A 189 -23.41 31.81 5.55
N GLY A 190 -24.34 32.15 4.66
CA GLY A 190 -25.68 32.56 5.03
C GLY A 190 -26.60 31.36 5.22
N ASN A 191 -27.33 31.30 6.32
CA ASN A 191 -28.34 30.30 6.61
C ASN A 191 -29.67 30.95 6.94
N THR A 192 -30.78 30.31 6.54
CA THR A 192 -32.14 30.75 6.84
C THR A 192 -32.87 29.69 7.70
N ASP A 193 -34.05 30.03 8.18
CA ASP A 193 -35.03 29.05 8.61
C ASP A 193 -35.81 28.49 7.39
N ASP A 194 -36.76 27.60 7.63
CA ASP A 194 -37.60 26.94 6.62
C ASP A 194 -38.82 27.80 6.19
N LYS A 195 -38.96 29.00 6.73
CA LYS A 195 -40.04 29.92 6.33
C LYS A 195 -39.74 30.51 4.97
N LYS A 196 -40.72 30.44 4.08
CA LYS A 196 -40.59 30.99 2.74
C LYS A 196 -40.42 32.53 2.78
N VAL A 197 -39.47 33.02 2.02
CA VAL A 197 -39.30 34.45 1.75
C VAL A 197 -40.50 34.94 0.93
N ILE A 198 -41.13 36.01 1.38
CA ILE A 198 -42.30 36.61 0.70
C ILE A 198 -42.06 38.11 0.54
N ASN A 199 -42.22 38.63 -0.69
CA ASN A 199 -42.22 40.06 -1.05
C ASN A 199 -40.95 40.85 -0.68
N LEU A 200 -39.75 40.29 -0.85
CA LEU A 200 -38.50 41.00 -0.64
C LEU A 200 -37.89 41.58 -1.94
N GLY A 201 -38.71 42.06 -2.84
CA GLY A 201 -38.25 42.68 -4.08
C GLY A 201 -37.55 41.70 -5.03
N GLN A 202 -36.25 41.86 -5.22
CA GLN A 202 -35.46 41.00 -6.11
C GLN A 202 -35.09 39.63 -5.50
N ILE A 203 -35.30 39.42 -4.21
CA ILE A 203 -35.00 38.16 -3.49
C ILE A 203 -36.17 37.20 -3.68
N LYS A 204 -35.96 36.12 -4.39
CA LYS A 204 -37.00 35.15 -4.77
C LYS A 204 -37.28 34.11 -3.70
N ASP A 205 -36.24 33.63 -3.03
CA ASP A 205 -36.28 32.50 -2.09
C ASP A 205 -35.20 32.59 -1.03
N ASN A 206 -35.11 31.55 -0.19
CA ASN A 206 -34.13 31.43 0.86
C ASN A 206 -32.69 31.30 0.34
N TRP A 207 -32.50 30.81 -0.90
CA TRP A 207 -31.18 30.80 -1.53
C TRP A 207 -30.67 32.21 -1.79
N ASP A 208 -31.50 33.03 -2.47
CA ASP A 208 -31.16 34.42 -2.75
C ASP A 208 -30.90 35.20 -1.45
N LEU A 209 -31.76 35.02 -0.44
CA LEU A 209 -31.63 35.72 0.85
C LEU A 209 -30.33 35.37 1.55
N SER A 210 -30.01 34.08 1.62
CA SER A 210 -28.81 33.59 2.30
C SER A 210 -27.51 34.04 1.62
N VAL A 211 -27.45 33.99 0.27
CA VAL A 211 -26.31 34.49 -0.52
C VAL A 211 -26.16 36.01 -0.41
N MET A 212 -27.25 36.76 -0.52
CA MET A 212 -27.22 38.24 -0.47
C MET A 212 -26.74 38.72 0.91
N ARG A 213 -27.18 38.11 1.99
CA ARG A 213 -26.72 38.42 3.35
C ARG A 213 -25.24 38.11 3.55
N ALA A 214 -24.78 36.94 3.09
CA ALA A 214 -23.35 36.56 3.13
C ALA A 214 -22.51 37.58 2.33
N THR A 215 -22.98 38.00 1.15
CA THR A 215 -22.30 38.99 0.30
C THR A 215 -22.24 40.35 0.97
N SER A 216 -23.32 40.80 1.66
CA SER A 216 -23.31 42.06 2.42
C SER A 216 -22.24 42.07 3.51
N VAL A 217 -22.08 40.96 4.24
CA VAL A 217 -21.00 40.79 5.25
C VAL A 217 -19.61 40.82 4.60
N VAL A 218 -19.41 40.11 3.50
CA VAL A 218 -18.13 40.11 2.77
C VAL A 218 -17.77 41.51 2.29
N ARG A 219 -18.72 42.25 1.71
CA ARG A 219 -18.50 43.64 1.29
C ARG A 219 -18.11 44.54 2.47
N TYR A 220 -18.80 44.45 3.59
CA TYR A 220 -18.46 45.20 4.76
C TYR A 220 -17.03 44.90 5.26
N LEU A 221 -16.69 43.62 5.36
CA LEU A 221 -15.34 43.20 5.78
C LEU A 221 -14.23 43.68 4.83
N THR A 222 -14.49 43.69 3.50
CA THR A 222 -13.51 44.13 2.50
C THR A 222 -13.44 45.64 2.34
N GLU A 223 -14.57 46.27 2.16
CA GLU A 223 -14.63 47.70 1.80
C GLU A 223 -14.41 48.61 3.02
N THR A 224 -14.97 48.26 4.19
CA THR A 224 -14.87 49.04 5.42
C THR A 224 -13.71 48.59 6.28
N GLU A 225 -13.63 47.33 6.61
CA GLU A 225 -12.68 46.78 7.59
C GLU A 225 -11.34 46.33 6.97
N LYS A 226 -11.20 46.45 5.64
CA LYS A 226 -9.96 46.22 4.89
C LYS A 226 -9.39 44.80 5.01
N VAL A 227 -10.24 43.79 5.23
CA VAL A 227 -9.84 42.37 5.15
C VAL A 227 -9.53 42.04 3.70
N ASP A 228 -8.41 41.35 3.47
CA ASP A 228 -7.99 40.99 2.12
C ASP A 228 -9.05 40.16 1.39
N PRO A 229 -9.58 40.65 0.24
CA PRO A 229 -10.62 39.98 -0.52
C PRO A 229 -10.24 38.60 -1.06
N HIS A 230 -8.93 38.33 -1.30
CA HIS A 230 -8.48 37.04 -1.78
C HIS A 230 -8.70 35.89 -0.76
N ARG A 231 -8.94 36.24 0.50
CA ARG A 231 -9.20 35.30 1.59
C ARG A 231 -10.68 35.04 1.83
N LEU A 232 -11.56 35.82 1.22
CA LEU A 232 -12.99 35.84 1.50
C LEU A 232 -13.81 35.14 0.43
N THR A 233 -14.78 34.34 0.86
CA THR A 233 -15.78 33.70 0.01
C THR A 233 -17.17 33.94 0.63
N ALA A 234 -18.15 34.32 -0.18
CA ALA A 234 -19.57 34.38 0.22
C ALA A 234 -20.32 33.16 -0.31
N THR A 235 -21.06 32.46 0.55
CA THR A 235 -21.91 31.31 0.18
C THR A 235 -23.27 31.39 0.84
N GLY A 236 -24.29 30.80 0.20
CA GLY A 236 -25.62 30.62 0.79
C GLY A 236 -25.89 29.14 1.01
N LYS A 237 -26.56 28.79 2.07
CA LYS A 237 -26.96 27.43 2.45
C LYS A 237 -28.48 27.25 2.49
N SER A 238 -29.25 28.36 2.29
CA SER A 238 -30.70 28.34 2.43
C SER A 238 -31.13 27.77 3.79
N GLU A 239 -32.23 27.01 3.84
CA GLU A 239 -32.73 26.29 5.02
C GLU A 239 -32.13 24.89 5.25
N TYR A 240 -31.23 24.44 4.40
CA TYR A 240 -30.81 23.03 4.36
C TYR A 240 -29.71 22.66 5.37
N GLN A 241 -29.23 23.59 6.16
CA GLN A 241 -28.27 23.34 7.24
C GLN A 241 -28.76 23.86 8.61
N PRO A 242 -29.88 23.34 9.13
CA PRO A 242 -30.37 23.74 10.42
C PRO A 242 -29.43 23.29 11.54
N VAL A 243 -29.18 24.14 12.54
CA VAL A 243 -28.49 23.75 13.80
C VAL A 243 -29.44 23.17 14.81
N ASP A 244 -30.75 23.48 14.67
CA ASP A 244 -31.83 22.99 15.50
C ASP A 244 -33.06 22.68 14.62
N SER A 245 -33.41 21.40 14.52
CA SER A 245 -34.52 20.95 13.66
C SER A 245 -35.86 20.81 14.42
N SER A 246 -35.95 21.32 15.64
CA SER A 246 -37.17 21.18 16.47
C SER A 246 -38.37 21.97 15.99
N GLY A 247 -38.18 22.93 15.07
CA GLY A 247 -39.25 23.77 14.52
C GLY A 247 -39.82 24.81 15.49
N THR A 248 -39.26 24.92 16.71
CA THR A 248 -39.69 25.93 17.69
C THR A 248 -39.26 27.34 17.24
N PRO A 249 -39.93 28.39 17.71
CA PRO A 249 -39.52 29.79 17.40
C PRO A 249 -38.03 30.05 17.72
N GLU A 250 -37.53 29.47 18.81
CA GLU A 250 -36.14 29.59 19.27
C GLU A 250 -35.19 28.84 18.32
N ALA A 251 -35.56 27.63 17.85
CA ALA A 251 -34.82 26.87 16.85
C ALA A 251 -34.73 27.62 15.52
N LEU A 252 -35.85 28.13 15.03
CA LEU A 252 -35.90 28.95 13.79
C LEU A 252 -34.99 30.18 13.91
N ALA A 253 -35.00 30.85 15.08
CA ALA A 253 -34.14 32.01 15.32
C ALA A 253 -32.65 31.65 15.28
N LYS A 254 -32.24 30.45 15.80
CA LYS A 254 -30.88 29.96 15.72
C LYS A 254 -30.49 29.57 14.30
N ASN A 255 -31.43 29.04 13.51
CA ASN A 255 -31.20 28.65 12.12
C ASN A 255 -30.94 29.85 11.23
N ARG A 256 -31.64 30.99 11.47
CA ARG A 256 -31.36 32.28 10.80
C ARG A 256 -30.07 32.86 11.33
N ARG A 257 -28.97 32.59 10.67
CA ARG A 257 -27.62 32.97 11.09
C ARG A 257 -26.68 33.21 9.93
N ILE A 258 -25.62 33.93 10.17
CA ILE A 258 -24.41 33.95 9.36
C ILE A 258 -23.35 33.18 10.12
N GLU A 259 -22.74 32.21 9.48
CA GLU A 259 -21.54 31.53 9.98
C GLU A 259 -20.31 32.05 9.24
N ILE A 260 -19.33 32.56 9.98
CA ILE A 260 -18.02 32.92 9.43
C ILE A 260 -17.09 31.80 9.78
N VAL A 261 -16.73 31.01 8.74
CA VAL A 261 -15.91 29.78 8.85
C VAL A 261 -14.46 30.14 8.55
N LEU A 262 -13.61 29.98 9.55
CA LEU A 262 -12.21 30.30 9.47
C LEU A 262 -11.42 29.02 9.32
N THR A 263 -10.71 28.90 8.22
CA THR A 263 -9.93 27.71 7.87
C THR A 263 -8.47 28.10 7.74
N PRO A 264 -7.55 27.55 8.55
CA PRO A 264 -6.12 27.73 8.34
C PRO A 264 -5.70 27.24 6.96
N LYS A 265 -4.74 27.91 6.33
CA LYS A 265 -4.17 27.44 5.06
C LYS A 265 -3.41 26.14 5.32
N LEU A 266 -3.65 25.14 4.46
CA LEU A 266 -3.07 23.79 4.55
C LEU A 266 -1.89 23.62 3.57
N ASP A 267 -1.24 24.69 3.17
CA ASP A 267 -0.20 24.67 2.14
C ASP A 267 0.98 23.74 2.52
N GLU A 268 1.37 23.71 3.79
CA GLU A 268 2.42 22.82 4.28
C GLU A 268 2.01 21.35 4.18
N LEU A 269 0.80 21.01 4.59
CA LEU A 269 0.26 19.64 4.51
C LEU A 269 0.12 19.19 3.05
N TYR A 270 -0.39 20.08 2.19
CA TYR A 270 -0.51 19.80 0.75
C TYR A 270 0.83 19.52 0.10
N ASN A 271 1.83 20.37 0.37
CA ASN A 271 3.20 20.20 -0.13
C ASN A 271 3.86 18.90 0.34
N LEU A 272 3.53 18.43 1.53
CA LEU A 272 4.04 17.18 2.07
C LEU A 272 3.41 15.95 1.39
N ILE A 273 2.13 16.01 1.07
CA ILE A 273 1.41 14.88 0.46
C ILE A 273 1.76 14.73 -1.03
N THR A 274 2.09 15.84 -1.71
CA THR A 274 2.35 15.85 -3.16
C THR A 274 3.81 15.61 -3.54
N LYS A 275 4.73 15.57 -2.60
CA LYS A 275 6.14 15.13 -2.77
C LYS A 275 6.31 13.64 -2.52
#